data_4c128f75f74b73ae8cc8513e36b08444
#
_entry.id   4c128f75f74b73ae8cc8513e36b08444
#
_cell.length_a   1.000
_cell.length_b   1.000
_cell.length_c   1.000
_cell.angle_alpha   90.00
_cell.angle_beta   90.00
_cell.angle_gamma   90.00
#
_symmetry.space_group_name_H-M   'P 1'
#
loop_
_entity.id
_entity.type
_entity.pdbx_description
1 polymer ?
#
loop_
_entity_poly.entity_id
_entity_poly.type
_entity_poly.pdbx_seq_one_letter_code
_entity_poly.pdbx_strand_id
1 'polypeptide(L)'
;MSPRHRCLRRLTPLLLSLFFSLCSIPSLFALPITDQFSLSGLVNNVSTFRLSDLQAFTPLTQNVSFQSGSGTVSTSFTGVPLYDFLTSPQGGGGIIQSSGIKNDILRDYVVATGSDGYRAVYSVGEMHPNFGGQKDLIAYQSNGQPLGNDGFARTTAPGDIAGGRYVSNLSSLQVQSATPASLIAGTGGGLSTQLTLSGQVSQTGTYNLAALQSLPSATQAVTYRAGQSTVTGTFTGVPLWTLLSNAGLITNPNIKNDLLGKYLVATGSDGYKAVIALGEISPRFGNNNSLVAYSVNGQGLGADGFARLVVPGDTFGGRYVSNLIGLEVFDARGSVSAPEPATAVLLLAGIPAIFFLGRRRPDHLDA
;
A
#
# COMPACT_ATOMS: atom_id res chain seq x y z
N MET A 1 -69.80 -23.00 67.91
CA MET A 1 -69.13 -21.69 68.10
C MET A 1 -67.64 -21.96 68.03
N SER A 2 -67.01 -21.56 66.94
CA SER A 2 -65.61 -21.84 66.62
C SER A 2 -64.80 -20.60 66.64
N PRO A 3 -63.60 -20.55 67.22
CA PRO A 3 -62.71 -19.37 67.11
C PRO A 3 -61.76 -19.54 65.89
N ARG A 4 -61.68 -18.50 65.18
CA ARG A 4 -60.82 -18.32 64.00
C ARG A 4 -59.34 -18.12 64.42
N HIS A 5 -58.45 -18.96 63.90
CA HIS A 5 -57.01 -18.71 63.98
C HIS A 5 -56.58 -17.73 62.82
N ARG A 6 -55.98 -16.64 63.23
CA ARG A 6 -55.28 -15.67 62.30
C ARG A 6 -53.83 -16.16 62.08
N CYS A 7 -53.55 -16.47 60.83
CA CYS A 7 -52.18 -16.75 60.40
C CYS A 7 -51.49 -15.42 60.04
N LEU A 8 -50.45 -15.04 60.81
CA LEU A 8 -49.59 -13.88 60.47
C LEU A 8 -48.61 -14.32 59.34
N ARG A 9 -48.74 -13.77 58.17
CA ARG A 9 -47.72 -13.84 57.13
C ARG A 9 -46.63 -12.82 57.40
N ARG A 10 -45.43 -13.28 57.65
CA ARG A 10 -44.21 -12.44 57.69
C ARG A 10 -43.85 -12.05 56.26
N LEU A 11 -43.82 -10.76 55.94
CA LEU A 11 -43.27 -10.16 54.74
C LEU A 11 -41.75 -10.01 54.93
N THR A 12 -40.98 -10.76 54.17
CA THR A 12 -39.53 -10.53 53.97
C THR A 12 -39.32 -9.44 52.91
N PRO A 13 -38.53 -8.39 53.18
CA PRO A 13 -38.20 -7.42 52.16
C PRO A 13 -37.16 -7.96 51.17
N LEU A 14 -37.54 -8.03 49.89
CA LEU A 14 -36.66 -8.36 48.78
C LEU A 14 -35.79 -7.12 48.49
N LEU A 15 -34.50 -7.14 48.86
CA LEU A 15 -33.50 -6.15 48.46
C LEU A 15 -33.22 -6.32 46.98
N LEU A 16 -33.79 -5.46 46.17
CA LEU A 16 -33.48 -5.33 44.72
C LEU A 16 -32.17 -4.54 44.57
N SER A 17 -31.05 -5.25 44.47
CA SER A 17 -29.75 -4.63 44.12
C SER A 17 -29.75 -4.28 42.65
N LEU A 18 -29.90 -2.99 42.34
CA LEU A 18 -29.75 -2.43 41.02
C LEU A 18 -28.24 -2.38 40.68
N PHE A 19 -27.74 -3.37 39.94
CA PHE A 19 -26.42 -3.30 39.31
C PHE A 19 -26.49 -2.28 38.17
N PHE A 20 -26.03 -1.05 38.42
CA PHE A 20 -25.70 -0.09 37.37
C PHE A 20 -24.42 -0.60 36.70
N SER A 21 -24.56 -1.34 35.60
CA SER A 21 -23.46 -1.60 34.68
C SER A 21 -23.09 -0.27 34.03
N LEU A 22 -22.01 0.39 34.50
CA LEU A 22 -21.39 1.47 33.77
C LEU A 22 -20.85 0.88 32.46
N CYS A 23 -21.66 0.95 31.40
CA CYS A 23 -21.20 0.78 30.04
C CYS A 23 -20.28 1.97 29.76
N SER A 24 -18.96 1.79 29.90
CA SER A 24 -17.96 2.75 29.42
C SER A 24 -18.11 2.84 27.90
N ILE A 25 -18.80 3.87 27.44
CA ILE A 25 -18.82 4.26 26.03
C ILE A 25 -17.37 4.63 25.71
N PRO A 26 -16.68 3.93 24.79
CA PRO A 26 -15.37 4.38 24.36
C PRO A 26 -15.57 5.80 23.80
N SER A 27 -14.97 6.79 24.44
CA SER A 27 -14.92 8.13 23.90
C SER A 27 -14.22 8.04 22.55
N LEU A 28 -14.96 8.30 21.47
CA LEU A 28 -14.40 8.50 20.15
C LEU A 28 -13.56 9.76 20.22
N PHE A 29 -12.29 9.62 20.59
CA PHE A 29 -11.35 10.74 20.46
C PHE A 29 -11.24 11.03 18.98
N ALA A 30 -11.64 12.24 18.58
CA ALA A 30 -11.31 12.74 17.25
C ALA A 30 -9.78 12.67 17.13
N LEU A 31 -9.29 12.05 16.06
CA LEU A 31 -7.85 12.01 15.81
C LEU A 31 -7.32 13.45 15.72
N PRO A 32 -6.17 13.75 16.35
CA PRO A 32 -5.63 15.09 16.34
C PRO A 32 -5.35 15.53 14.90
N ILE A 33 -5.76 16.75 14.58
CA ILE A 33 -5.41 17.41 13.31
C ILE A 33 -3.89 17.56 13.27
N THR A 34 -3.26 17.11 12.19
CA THR A 34 -1.80 17.20 12.04
C THR A 34 -1.35 18.64 11.80
N ASP A 35 -0.21 19.02 12.37
CA ASP A 35 0.49 20.30 12.16
C ASP A 35 1.89 20.11 11.55
N GLN A 36 2.31 18.86 11.38
CA GLN A 36 3.58 18.44 10.78
C GLN A 36 3.49 17.02 10.24
N PHE A 37 4.37 16.69 9.28
CA PHE A 37 4.64 15.31 8.88
C PHE A 37 6.14 15.02 8.85
N SER A 38 6.51 13.75 9.01
CA SER A 38 7.90 13.29 8.88
C SER A 38 8.18 12.79 7.46
N LEU A 39 9.37 13.11 6.93
CA LEU A 39 9.94 12.47 5.72
C LEU A 39 11.06 11.54 6.14
N SER A 40 11.08 10.32 5.64
CA SER A 40 12.08 9.30 5.98
C SER A 40 12.37 8.34 4.83
N GLY A 41 13.29 7.40 5.04
CA GLY A 41 13.67 6.39 4.06
C GLY A 41 14.77 6.86 3.11
N LEU A 42 14.67 6.50 1.84
CA LEU A 42 15.71 6.71 0.82
C LEU A 42 15.73 8.14 0.29
N VAL A 43 15.95 9.12 1.16
CA VAL A 43 16.12 10.53 0.84
C VAL A 43 17.37 11.10 1.51
N ASN A 44 17.99 12.11 0.91
CA ASN A 44 19.17 12.74 1.49
C ASN A 44 18.84 13.56 2.75
N ASN A 45 17.64 14.16 2.83
CA ASN A 45 17.19 14.97 3.96
C ASN A 45 16.02 14.29 4.67
N VAL A 46 16.33 13.49 5.71
CA VAL A 46 15.31 12.99 6.65
C VAL A 46 14.97 14.10 7.63
N SER A 47 13.70 14.53 7.67
CA SER A 47 13.28 15.68 8.49
C SER A 47 11.77 15.66 8.78
N THR A 48 11.33 16.64 9.56
CA THR A 48 9.93 16.95 9.82
C THR A 48 9.58 18.28 9.19
N PHE A 49 8.43 18.35 8.53
CA PHE A 49 7.97 19.50 7.76
C PHE A 49 6.65 20.03 8.30
N ARG A 50 6.53 21.36 8.31
CA ARG A 50 5.34 22.11 8.72
C ARG A 50 4.80 22.91 7.53
N LEU A 51 3.68 23.59 7.75
CA LEU A 51 3.06 24.42 6.71
C LEU A 51 4.01 25.48 6.14
N SER A 52 4.79 26.15 6.98
CA SER A 52 5.76 27.17 6.56
C SER A 52 6.81 26.62 5.59
N ASP A 53 7.23 25.37 5.79
CA ASP A 53 8.22 24.72 4.96
C ASP A 53 7.65 24.40 3.58
N LEU A 54 6.39 23.94 3.52
CA LEU A 54 5.69 23.72 2.24
C LEU A 54 5.44 25.01 1.47
N GLN A 55 5.16 26.11 2.16
CA GLN A 55 4.92 27.43 1.57
C GLN A 55 6.20 28.09 1.01
N ALA A 56 7.38 27.58 1.37
CA ALA A 56 8.66 28.02 0.80
C ALA A 56 8.90 27.50 -0.62
N PHE A 57 8.12 26.50 -1.07
CA PHE A 57 8.19 25.98 -2.44
C PHE A 57 7.31 26.79 -3.40
N THR A 58 7.63 26.71 -4.69
CA THR A 58 6.72 27.20 -5.73
C THR A 58 5.46 26.34 -5.74
N PRO A 59 4.29 26.90 -5.44
CA PRO A 59 3.07 26.12 -5.38
C PRO A 59 2.53 25.76 -6.76
N LEU A 60 1.84 24.63 -6.83
CA LEU A 60 1.01 24.24 -7.96
C LEU A 60 -0.46 24.17 -7.50
N THR A 61 -1.35 24.77 -8.29
CA THR A 61 -2.80 24.65 -8.08
C THR A 61 -3.40 23.77 -9.16
N GLN A 62 -4.19 22.76 -8.77
CA GLN A 62 -4.83 21.82 -9.66
C GLN A 62 -6.31 21.69 -9.36
N ASN A 63 -7.14 21.74 -10.41
CA ASN A 63 -8.55 21.37 -10.31
C ASN A 63 -8.67 19.86 -10.41
N VAL A 64 -9.39 19.27 -9.49
CA VAL A 64 -9.61 17.82 -9.43
C VAL A 64 -11.10 17.51 -9.26
N SER A 65 -11.51 16.33 -9.74
CA SER A 65 -12.84 15.78 -9.52
C SER A 65 -12.70 14.28 -9.26
N PHE A 66 -13.22 13.80 -8.14
CA PHE A 66 -13.14 12.40 -7.75
C PHE A 66 -14.36 11.98 -6.94
N GLN A 67 -14.64 10.67 -6.89
CA GLN A 67 -15.69 10.09 -6.06
C GLN A 67 -15.21 9.95 -4.61
N SER A 68 -16.02 10.42 -3.68
CA SER A 68 -15.87 10.20 -2.24
C SER A 68 -17.04 9.39 -1.68
N GLY A 69 -17.00 9.04 -0.39
CA GLY A 69 -18.14 8.38 0.28
C GLY A 69 -19.42 9.21 0.31
N SER A 70 -19.31 10.52 0.16
CA SER A 70 -20.44 11.47 0.15
C SER A 70 -20.84 11.94 -1.25
N GLY A 71 -20.24 11.39 -2.30
CA GLY A 71 -20.54 11.75 -3.71
C GLY A 71 -19.32 12.34 -4.42
N THR A 72 -19.56 12.96 -5.58
CA THR A 72 -18.49 13.61 -6.37
C THR A 72 -18.00 14.87 -5.67
N VAL A 73 -16.70 14.95 -5.49
CA VAL A 73 -15.99 16.14 -5.01
C VAL A 73 -15.30 16.81 -6.19
N SER A 74 -15.59 18.09 -6.42
CA SER A 74 -14.87 18.93 -7.38
C SER A 74 -14.30 20.11 -6.62
N THR A 75 -12.97 20.28 -6.67
CA THR A 75 -12.26 21.30 -5.89
C THR A 75 -10.93 21.64 -6.56
N SER A 76 -10.30 22.74 -6.14
CA SER A 76 -8.91 23.02 -6.47
C SER A 76 -8.03 22.76 -5.24
N PHE A 77 -6.92 22.06 -5.42
CA PHE A 77 -5.89 21.93 -4.40
C PHE A 77 -4.65 22.74 -4.77
N THR A 78 -4.09 23.43 -3.79
CA THR A 78 -2.81 24.11 -3.90
C THR A 78 -1.80 23.45 -2.97
N GLY A 79 -0.62 23.13 -3.50
CA GLY A 79 0.42 22.44 -2.76
C GLY A 79 1.72 22.33 -3.53
N VAL A 80 2.60 21.46 -3.08
CA VAL A 80 3.89 21.16 -3.68
C VAL A 80 3.79 19.83 -4.42
N PRO A 81 4.22 19.72 -5.71
CA PRO A 81 4.31 18.42 -6.36
C PRO A 81 5.20 17.47 -5.55
N LEU A 82 4.71 16.28 -5.26
CA LEU A 82 5.37 15.31 -4.38
C LEU A 82 6.78 14.96 -4.89
N TYR A 83 6.93 14.74 -6.20
CA TYR A 83 8.25 14.46 -6.77
C TYR A 83 9.21 15.65 -6.62
N ASP A 84 8.75 16.87 -6.88
CA ASP A 84 9.55 18.09 -6.76
C ASP A 84 9.96 18.32 -5.29
N PHE A 85 9.07 18.02 -4.33
CA PHE A 85 9.36 18.05 -2.90
C PHE A 85 10.48 17.05 -2.52
N LEU A 86 10.38 15.80 -3.00
CA LEU A 86 11.38 14.77 -2.68
C LEU A 86 12.77 15.08 -3.26
N THR A 87 12.82 15.76 -4.40
CA THR A 87 14.08 16.03 -5.11
C THR A 87 14.69 17.40 -4.81
N SER A 88 13.91 18.33 -4.26
CA SER A 88 14.38 19.67 -3.92
C SER A 88 15.28 19.69 -2.68
N PRO A 89 16.34 20.52 -2.65
CA PRO A 89 17.17 20.73 -1.46
C PRO A 89 16.40 21.20 -0.21
N GLN A 90 15.27 21.91 -0.38
CA GLN A 90 14.41 22.36 0.72
C GLN A 90 13.52 21.22 1.28
N GLY A 91 13.31 20.15 0.50
CA GLY A 91 12.55 18.96 0.87
C GLY A 91 13.44 17.76 1.11
N GLY A 92 13.26 16.70 0.32
CA GLY A 92 14.01 15.45 0.44
C GLY A 92 15.48 15.51 0.04
N GLY A 93 15.92 16.57 -0.64
CA GLY A 93 17.30 16.73 -1.09
C GLY A 93 17.74 15.74 -2.17
N GLY A 94 16.81 14.99 -2.74
CA GLY A 94 17.04 13.91 -3.70
C GLY A 94 16.71 12.54 -3.15
N ILE A 95 16.31 11.62 -4.03
CA ILE A 95 16.09 10.22 -3.72
C ILE A 95 17.40 9.47 -3.88
N ILE A 96 17.81 8.72 -2.84
CA ILE A 96 19.06 7.96 -2.81
C ILE A 96 18.95 6.77 -3.77
N GLN A 97 19.91 6.64 -4.67
CA GLN A 97 19.94 5.60 -5.70
C GLN A 97 21.29 4.90 -5.76
N SER A 98 21.27 3.64 -6.20
CA SER A 98 22.47 2.83 -6.45
C SER A 98 22.99 3.10 -7.87
N SER A 99 24.19 3.66 -7.98
CA SER A 99 24.83 3.99 -9.26
C SER A 99 25.07 2.80 -10.19
N GLY A 100 25.11 1.57 -9.65
CA GLY A 100 25.28 0.33 -10.42
C GLY A 100 24.00 -0.24 -11.01
N ILE A 101 22.81 0.35 -10.74
CA ILE A 101 21.52 -0.17 -11.17
C ILE A 101 20.91 0.81 -12.18
N LYS A 102 20.66 0.32 -13.39
CA LYS A 102 20.00 1.11 -14.44
C LYS A 102 18.59 1.50 -14.01
N ASN A 103 18.28 2.79 -14.05
CA ASN A 103 16.98 3.35 -13.65
C ASN A 103 16.55 2.88 -12.25
N ASP A 104 17.46 2.86 -11.29
CA ASP A 104 17.19 2.39 -9.92
C ASP A 104 15.97 3.07 -9.30
N ILE A 105 15.74 4.34 -9.63
CA ILE A 105 14.58 5.15 -9.22
C ILE A 105 13.21 4.52 -9.56
N LEU A 106 13.14 3.66 -10.57
CA LEU A 106 11.90 2.96 -10.95
C LEU A 106 11.57 1.79 -10.02
N ARG A 107 12.47 1.44 -9.11
CA ARG A 107 12.25 0.47 -8.05
C ARG A 107 11.68 1.12 -6.79
N ASP A 108 11.66 2.47 -6.76
CA ASP A 108 11.30 3.23 -5.58
C ASP A 108 9.82 3.58 -5.56
N TYR A 109 9.30 3.69 -4.34
CA TYR A 109 7.93 4.08 -4.08
C TYR A 109 7.84 4.90 -2.78
N VAL A 110 6.78 5.67 -2.66
CA VAL A 110 6.47 6.49 -1.49
C VAL A 110 5.26 5.92 -0.78
N VAL A 111 5.37 5.72 0.53
CA VAL A 111 4.24 5.41 1.41
C VAL A 111 3.82 6.70 2.10
N ALA A 112 2.64 7.21 1.76
CA ALA A 112 2.00 8.30 2.48
C ALA A 112 1.09 7.73 3.56
N THR A 113 1.23 8.23 4.81
CA THR A 113 0.46 7.76 5.96
C THR A 113 -0.27 8.94 6.62
N GLY A 114 -1.56 8.77 6.86
CA GLY A 114 -2.36 9.69 7.65
C GLY A 114 -2.24 9.44 9.16
N SER A 115 -2.67 10.38 9.99
CA SER A 115 -2.64 10.26 11.46
C SER A 115 -3.52 9.12 12.00
N ASP A 116 -4.48 8.65 11.20
CA ASP A 116 -5.34 7.49 11.48
C ASP A 116 -4.70 6.14 11.08
N GLY A 117 -3.46 6.16 10.56
CA GLY A 117 -2.77 5.00 10.05
C GLY A 117 -3.17 4.58 8.63
N TYR A 118 -4.09 5.32 7.98
CA TYR A 118 -4.43 5.10 6.57
C TYR A 118 -3.21 5.28 5.68
N ARG A 119 -3.03 4.42 4.67
CA ARG A 119 -1.85 4.44 3.80
C ARG A 119 -2.21 4.38 2.33
N ALA A 120 -1.43 5.11 1.51
CA ALA A 120 -1.44 4.99 0.07
C ALA A 120 0.00 4.94 -0.45
N VAL A 121 0.22 4.11 -1.48
CA VAL A 121 1.50 3.96 -2.18
C VAL A 121 1.45 4.73 -3.49
N TYR A 122 2.54 5.44 -3.78
CA TYR A 122 2.82 6.09 -5.06
C TYR A 122 4.12 5.52 -5.61
N SER A 123 4.13 5.02 -6.84
CA SER A 123 5.39 4.64 -7.48
C SER A 123 6.17 5.91 -7.87
N VAL A 124 7.48 5.92 -7.65
CA VAL A 124 8.28 7.08 -8.10
C VAL A 124 8.21 7.20 -9.62
N GLY A 125 8.13 6.08 -10.33
CA GLY A 125 7.97 6.07 -11.78
C GLY A 125 6.68 6.75 -12.28
N GLU A 126 5.58 6.68 -11.52
CA GLU A 126 4.32 7.38 -11.82
C GLU A 126 4.52 8.90 -11.82
N MET A 127 5.27 9.40 -10.83
CA MET A 127 5.46 10.84 -10.61
C MET A 127 6.65 11.44 -11.38
N HIS A 128 7.64 10.61 -11.73
CA HIS A 128 8.89 11.06 -12.32
C HIS A 128 8.66 11.71 -13.70
N PRO A 129 9.19 12.93 -13.97
CA PRO A 129 8.94 13.67 -15.21
C PRO A 129 9.30 12.93 -16.50
N ASN A 130 10.29 12.05 -16.45
CA ASN A 130 10.71 11.25 -17.60
C ASN A 130 9.82 10.03 -17.85
N PHE A 131 8.92 9.67 -16.91
CA PHE A 131 8.06 8.49 -17.04
C PHE A 131 6.59 8.92 -16.99
N GLY A 132 5.86 8.59 -15.94
CA GLY A 132 4.44 8.92 -15.81
C GLY A 132 4.14 10.41 -15.71
N GLY A 133 5.03 11.19 -15.09
CA GLY A 133 4.92 12.65 -14.99
C GLY A 133 3.72 13.16 -14.20
N GLN A 134 3.05 12.30 -13.42
CA GLN A 134 1.91 12.68 -12.61
C GLN A 134 2.32 13.72 -11.55
N LYS A 135 1.49 14.76 -11.42
CA LYS A 135 1.73 15.85 -10.47
C LYS A 135 0.90 15.63 -9.20
N ASP A 136 1.14 14.49 -8.53
CA ASP A 136 0.60 14.29 -7.19
C ASP A 136 1.11 15.38 -6.26
N LEU A 137 0.23 15.95 -5.39
CA LEU A 137 0.62 17.05 -4.51
C LEU A 137 0.72 16.62 -3.05
N ILE A 138 1.57 17.31 -2.31
CA ILE A 138 1.41 17.57 -0.88
C ILE A 138 0.63 18.88 -0.81
N ALA A 139 -0.70 18.78 -0.81
CA ALA A 139 -1.59 19.93 -0.79
C ALA A 139 -1.76 20.47 0.62
N TYR A 140 -1.80 21.79 0.75
CA TYR A 140 -2.03 22.50 2.01
C TYR A 140 -3.21 23.50 1.96
N GLN A 141 -3.84 23.66 0.80
CA GLN A 141 -5.07 24.44 0.63
C GLN A 141 -6.06 23.72 -0.30
N SER A 142 -7.34 23.98 -0.05
CA SER A 142 -8.45 23.63 -0.94
C SER A 142 -9.29 24.87 -1.23
N ASN A 143 -9.52 25.19 -2.51
CA ASN A 143 -10.23 26.41 -2.94
C ASN A 143 -9.66 27.69 -2.31
N GLY A 144 -8.34 27.77 -2.17
CA GLY A 144 -7.64 28.92 -1.57
C GLY A 144 -7.78 29.04 -0.04
N GLN A 145 -8.38 28.05 0.62
CA GLN A 145 -8.55 28.01 2.08
C GLN A 145 -7.72 26.88 2.71
N PRO A 146 -7.32 26.97 3.97
CA PRO A 146 -6.72 25.85 4.69
C PRO A 146 -7.61 24.60 4.65
N LEU A 147 -7.01 23.41 4.72
CA LEU A 147 -7.70 22.12 4.58
C LEU A 147 -8.66 21.78 5.76
N GLY A 148 -8.60 22.52 6.85
CA GLY A 148 -9.46 22.31 8.01
C GLY A 148 -9.26 20.94 8.65
N ASN A 149 -10.32 20.14 8.72
CA ASN A 149 -10.27 18.80 9.33
C ASN A 149 -9.39 17.79 8.60
N ASP A 150 -8.96 18.08 7.38
CA ASP A 150 -8.02 17.24 6.62
C ASP A 150 -6.54 17.43 7.03
N GLY A 151 -6.29 18.27 8.05
CA GLY A 151 -4.95 18.57 8.56
C GLY A 151 -4.33 19.80 7.90
N PHE A 152 -3.06 20.06 8.22
CA PHE A 152 -2.31 21.12 7.54
C PHE A 152 -1.85 20.71 6.14
N ALA A 153 -1.72 19.40 5.89
CA ALA A 153 -1.33 18.84 4.61
C ALA A 153 -2.04 17.49 4.33
N ARG A 154 -2.26 17.23 3.05
CA ARG A 154 -2.76 15.96 2.52
C ARG A 154 -2.09 15.63 1.20
N THR A 155 -2.07 14.35 0.81
CA THR A 155 -1.73 14.02 -0.57
C THR A 155 -2.92 14.17 -1.51
N THR A 156 -2.65 14.38 -2.80
CA THR A 156 -3.64 14.30 -3.87
C THR A 156 -3.12 13.43 -5.00
N ALA A 157 -4.00 12.82 -5.77
CA ALA A 157 -3.69 12.03 -6.95
C ALA A 157 -4.61 12.49 -8.10
N PRO A 158 -4.23 13.54 -8.85
CA PRO A 158 -5.07 14.08 -9.89
C PRO A 158 -5.27 13.04 -11.00
N GLY A 159 -6.54 12.90 -11.44
CA GLY A 159 -6.94 11.88 -12.41
C GLY A 159 -7.49 10.60 -11.78
N ASP A 160 -7.34 10.39 -10.48
CA ASP A 160 -7.99 9.27 -9.79
C ASP A 160 -9.51 9.41 -9.84
N ILE A 161 -10.17 8.29 -10.18
CA ILE A 161 -11.64 8.20 -10.23
C ILE A 161 -12.23 8.33 -8.82
N ALA A 162 -11.59 7.75 -7.81
CA ALA A 162 -12.00 7.86 -6.42
C ALA A 162 -10.87 8.36 -5.52
N GLY A 163 -11.22 9.12 -4.48
CA GLY A 163 -10.30 9.84 -3.60
C GLY A 163 -9.52 8.97 -2.60
N GLY A 164 -9.28 7.69 -2.91
CA GLY A 164 -8.57 6.81 -1.99
C GLY A 164 -7.10 7.17 -1.79
N ARG A 165 -6.42 7.70 -2.80
CA ARG A 165 -5.02 8.16 -2.67
C ARG A 165 -4.89 9.60 -2.13
N TYR A 166 -6.00 10.23 -1.75
CA TYR A 166 -6.02 11.54 -1.11
C TYR A 166 -5.90 11.35 0.41
N VAL A 167 -4.68 11.15 0.93
CA VAL A 167 -4.42 10.87 2.35
C VAL A 167 -4.53 12.15 3.15
N SER A 168 -5.59 12.28 3.95
CA SER A 168 -5.83 13.41 4.85
C SER A 168 -4.98 13.32 6.11
N ASN A 169 -4.77 14.45 6.80
CA ASN A 169 -3.99 14.50 8.04
C ASN A 169 -2.64 13.82 7.87
N LEU A 170 -1.91 14.18 6.82
CA LEU A 170 -0.62 13.58 6.48
C LEU A 170 0.31 13.63 7.70
N SER A 171 0.78 12.46 8.16
CA SER A 171 1.67 12.30 9.31
C SER A 171 3.07 11.83 8.92
N SER A 172 3.18 11.09 7.80
CA SER A 172 4.50 10.70 7.28
C SER A 172 4.50 10.42 5.79
N LEU A 173 5.67 10.66 5.18
CA LEU A 173 6.07 10.20 3.87
C LEU A 173 7.32 9.34 4.03
N GLN A 174 7.32 8.12 3.50
CA GLN A 174 8.47 7.24 3.56
C GLN A 174 8.84 6.77 2.16
N VAL A 175 10.06 7.10 1.71
CA VAL A 175 10.60 6.60 0.45
C VAL A 175 11.25 5.25 0.68
N GLN A 176 10.84 4.26 -0.09
CA GLN A 176 11.34 2.89 0.00
C GLN A 176 11.70 2.37 -1.39
N SER A 177 12.52 1.33 -1.45
CA SER A 177 12.83 0.62 -2.69
C SER A 177 12.40 -0.84 -2.60
N ALA A 178 11.95 -1.37 -3.73
CA ALA A 178 11.63 -2.78 -3.86
C ALA A 178 12.93 -3.61 -3.91
N THR A 179 13.50 -3.84 -2.72
CA THR A 179 14.71 -4.66 -2.53
C THR A 179 14.53 -5.85 -1.58
N PRO A 180 13.31 -6.40 -1.39
CA PRO A 180 13.18 -7.55 -0.51
C PRO A 180 14.01 -8.73 -1.04
N ALA A 181 14.58 -9.51 -0.12
CA ALA A 181 15.31 -10.74 -0.46
C ALA A 181 14.44 -11.79 -1.20
N SER A 182 13.10 -11.61 -1.18
CA SER A 182 12.11 -12.48 -1.82
C SER A 182 11.81 -12.16 -3.28
N LEU A 183 12.39 -11.09 -3.85
CA LEU A 183 12.14 -10.75 -5.27
C LEU A 183 12.65 -11.81 -6.22
N ILE A 184 11.89 -12.07 -7.29
CA ILE A 184 12.33 -12.90 -8.40
C ILE A 184 13.65 -12.35 -8.92
N ALA A 185 14.69 -13.20 -8.90
CA ALA A 185 16.01 -12.85 -9.44
C ALA A 185 15.98 -12.88 -10.97
N GLY A 186 16.81 -12.06 -11.61
CA GLY A 186 17.07 -12.19 -13.05
C GLY A 186 17.69 -13.55 -13.39
N THR A 187 17.47 -14.01 -14.61
CA THR A 187 18.02 -15.27 -15.13
C THR A 187 19.33 -15.08 -15.90
N GLY A 188 19.95 -13.89 -15.78
CA GLY A 188 21.17 -13.55 -16.51
C GLY A 188 20.93 -12.93 -17.89
N GLY A 189 19.68 -12.58 -18.21
CA GLY A 189 19.26 -12.04 -19.50
C GLY A 189 18.77 -13.12 -20.49
N GLY A 190 18.59 -12.71 -21.75
CA GLY A 190 18.06 -13.56 -22.81
C GLY A 190 16.53 -13.54 -22.90
N LEU A 191 16.00 -14.25 -23.90
CA LEU A 191 14.58 -14.27 -24.22
C LEU A 191 13.80 -15.02 -23.12
N SER A 192 12.81 -14.35 -22.55
CA SER A 192 11.87 -14.97 -21.64
C SER A 192 10.87 -15.87 -22.41
N THR A 193 10.46 -16.98 -21.79
CA THR A 193 9.48 -17.93 -22.34
C THR A 193 8.28 -18.13 -21.41
N GLN A 194 8.42 -17.68 -20.17
CA GLN A 194 7.38 -17.74 -19.15
C GLN A 194 7.59 -16.63 -18.12
N LEU A 195 6.52 -16.24 -17.45
CA LEU A 195 6.53 -15.34 -16.30
C LEU A 195 5.84 -15.99 -15.10
N THR A 196 6.28 -15.66 -13.91
CA THR A 196 5.66 -16.08 -12.64
C THR A 196 4.89 -14.92 -12.03
N LEU A 197 3.64 -15.15 -11.63
CA LEU A 197 2.84 -14.24 -10.82
C LEU A 197 2.79 -14.77 -9.39
N SER A 198 3.17 -13.95 -8.42
CA SER A 198 3.28 -14.34 -7.01
C SER A 198 3.04 -13.16 -6.03
N GLY A 199 3.27 -13.41 -4.74
CA GLY A 199 3.12 -12.42 -3.67
C GLY A 199 1.69 -12.37 -3.13
N GLN A 200 1.14 -11.18 -2.93
CA GLN A 200 -0.19 -10.95 -2.33
C GLN A 200 -1.34 -11.27 -3.32
N VAL A 201 -1.34 -12.51 -3.82
CA VAL A 201 -2.39 -13.08 -4.67
C VAL A 201 -2.77 -14.47 -4.15
N SER A 202 -4.03 -14.86 -4.24
CA SER A 202 -4.52 -16.16 -3.77
C SER A 202 -4.15 -17.30 -4.73
N GLN A 203 -3.97 -16.99 -6.01
CA GLN A 203 -3.58 -17.95 -7.04
C GLN A 203 -2.25 -17.50 -7.65
N THR A 204 -1.16 -18.08 -7.18
CA THR A 204 0.15 -17.94 -7.80
C THR A 204 0.23 -18.85 -9.02
N GLY A 205 1.00 -18.47 -10.03
CA GLY A 205 1.10 -19.30 -11.22
C GLY A 205 2.17 -18.85 -12.20
N THR A 206 2.41 -19.72 -13.17
CA THR A 206 3.33 -19.47 -14.28
C THR A 206 2.53 -19.37 -15.59
N TYR A 207 2.80 -18.35 -16.38
CA TYR A 207 2.14 -18.07 -17.64
C TYR A 207 3.17 -18.12 -18.76
N ASN A 208 2.93 -18.94 -19.77
CA ASN A 208 3.61 -18.91 -21.06
C ASN A 208 2.76 -18.14 -22.08
N LEU A 209 3.21 -18.02 -23.32
CA LEU A 209 2.50 -17.29 -24.37
C LEU A 209 1.06 -17.80 -24.56
N ALA A 210 0.86 -19.11 -24.64
CA ALA A 210 -0.47 -19.71 -24.85
C ALA A 210 -1.42 -19.40 -23.67
N ALA A 211 -0.90 -19.46 -22.45
CA ALA A 211 -1.67 -19.11 -21.26
C ALA A 211 -2.09 -17.62 -21.25
N LEU A 212 -1.20 -16.70 -21.62
CA LEU A 212 -1.56 -15.29 -21.75
C LEU A 212 -2.58 -15.05 -22.86
N GLN A 213 -2.42 -15.70 -24.01
CA GLN A 213 -3.36 -15.57 -25.15
C GLN A 213 -4.75 -16.16 -24.88
N SER A 214 -4.89 -17.05 -23.91
CA SER A 214 -6.19 -17.60 -23.48
C SER A 214 -7.00 -16.64 -22.59
N LEU A 215 -6.37 -15.57 -22.08
CA LEU A 215 -7.01 -14.56 -21.25
C LEU A 215 -7.60 -13.41 -22.09
N PRO A 216 -8.59 -12.66 -21.54
CA PRO A 216 -9.09 -11.45 -22.20
C PRO A 216 -7.97 -10.49 -22.52
N SER A 217 -7.88 -10.07 -23.78
CA SER A 217 -6.84 -9.16 -24.26
C SER A 217 -7.39 -7.76 -24.53
N ALA A 218 -6.49 -6.79 -24.49
CA ALA A 218 -6.72 -5.42 -24.94
C ALA A 218 -5.58 -4.95 -25.82
N THR A 219 -5.84 -3.87 -26.55
CA THR A 219 -4.86 -3.25 -27.45
C THR A 219 -4.66 -1.80 -27.06
N GLN A 220 -3.39 -1.37 -26.95
CA GLN A 220 -2.99 -0.01 -26.61
C GLN A 220 -2.02 0.52 -27.68
N ALA A 221 -2.38 1.64 -28.29
CA ALA A 221 -1.44 2.41 -29.11
C ALA A 221 -0.62 3.33 -28.17
N VAL A 222 0.69 3.18 -28.20
CA VAL A 222 1.61 3.94 -27.36
C VAL A 222 2.73 4.58 -28.16
N THR A 223 3.22 5.71 -27.68
CA THR A 223 4.42 6.37 -28.17
C THR A 223 5.27 6.74 -26.98
N TYR A 224 6.53 6.31 -26.97
CA TYR A 224 7.48 6.59 -25.91
C TYR A 224 8.90 6.76 -26.46
N ARG A 225 9.80 7.30 -25.67
CA ARG A 225 11.21 7.43 -26.03
C ARG A 225 12.02 6.23 -25.52
N ALA A 226 12.85 5.67 -26.38
CA ALA A 226 13.87 4.68 -26.05
C ALA A 226 15.24 5.27 -26.37
N GLY A 227 15.92 5.83 -25.38
CA GLY A 227 17.12 6.63 -25.57
C GLY A 227 16.80 7.87 -26.43
N GLN A 228 17.45 8.02 -27.58
CA GLN A 228 17.22 9.12 -28.51
C GLN A 228 16.11 8.84 -29.54
N SER A 229 15.64 7.61 -29.63
CA SER A 229 14.63 7.20 -30.61
C SER A 229 13.23 7.31 -30.04
N THR A 230 12.26 7.65 -30.88
CA THR A 230 10.83 7.53 -30.57
C THR A 230 10.32 6.18 -31.07
N VAL A 231 9.66 5.45 -30.20
CA VAL A 231 9.01 4.18 -30.51
C VAL A 231 7.50 4.41 -30.49
N THR A 232 6.85 4.06 -31.60
CA THR A 232 5.38 4.06 -31.71
C THR A 232 4.96 2.66 -32.09
N GLY A 233 3.96 2.10 -31.39
CA GLY A 233 3.46 0.78 -31.66
C GLY A 233 2.10 0.53 -31.05
N THR A 234 1.38 -0.40 -31.62
CA THR A 234 0.10 -0.91 -31.12
C THR A 234 0.37 -2.25 -30.44
N PHE A 235 0.36 -2.24 -29.11
CA PHE A 235 0.63 -3.42 -28.28
C PHE A 235 -0.68 -4.14 -27.96
N THR A 236 -0.68 -5.48 -28.07
CA THR A 236 -1.78 -6.34 -27.66
C THR A 236 -1.31 -7.24 -26.52
N GLY A 237 -2.11 -7.37 -25.49
CA GLY A 237 -1.78 -8.17 -24.31
C GLY A 237 -2.94 -8.26 -23.32
N VAL A 238 -2.69 -8.90 -22.19
CA VAL A 238 -3.63 -8.97 -21.08
C VAL A 238 -3.54 -7.69 -20.26
N PRO A 239 -4.67 -6.98 -19.98
CA PRO A 239 -4.64 -5.87 -19.03
C PRO A 239 -4.05 -6.33 -17.70
N LEU A 240 -3.06 -5.60 -17.20
CA LEU A 240 -2.36 -5.97 -15.96
C LEU A 240 -3.34 -6.13 -14.79
N TRP A 241 -4.31 -5.22 -14.68
CA TRP A 241 -5.35 -5.32 -13.67
C TRP A 241 -6.19 -6.59 -13.80
N THR A 242 -6.55 -7.00 -15.02
CA THR A 242 -7.31 -8.25 -15.27
C THR A 242 -6.51 -9.46 -14.82
N LEU A 243 -5.21 -9.51 -15.14
CA LEU A 243 -4.34 -10.60 -14.71
C LEU A 243 -4.28 -10.73 -13.19
N LEU A 244 -4.08 -9.61 -12.48
CA LEU A 244 -4.02 -9.55 -11.01
C LEU A 244 -5.38 -9.89 -10.37
N SER A 245 -6.47 -9.38 -10.93
CA SER A 245 -7.83 -9.65 -10.42
C SER A 245 -8.19 -11.12 -10.56
N ASN A 246 -7.86 -11.76 -11.69
CA ASN A 246 -8.08 -13.18 -11.92
C ASN A 246 -7.26 -14.04 -10.94
N ALA A 247 -6.05 -13.60 -10.60
CA ALA A 247 -5.22 -14.26 -9.58
C ALA A 247 -5.73 -14.05 -8.15
N GLY A 248 -6.72 -13.18 -7.94
CA GLY A 248 -7.33 -12.90 -6.65
C GLY A 248 -6.40 -12.13 -5.72
N LEU A 249 -6.35 -10.81 -5.86
CA LEU A 249 -5.58 -9.94 -4.95
C LEU A 249 -6.01 -10.14 -3.50
N ILE A 250 -5.03 -10.43 -2.64
CA ILE A 250 -5.26 -10.60 -1.20
C ILE A 250 -5.39 -9.21 -0.58
N THR A 251 -6.53 -8.94 0.03
CA THR A 251 -6.80 -7.69 0.76
C THR A 251 -7.39 -7.98 2.13
N ASN A 252 -7.12 -7.11 3.10
CA ASN A 252 -7.71 -7.18 4.42
C ASN A 252 -9.01 -6.33 4.45
N PRO A 253 -10.20 -6.96 4.62
CA PRO A 253 -11.48 -6.23 4.62
C PRO A 253 -11.64 -5.26 5.80
N ASN A 254 -10.85 -5.44 6.87
CA ASN A 254 -10.86 -4.54 8.04
C ASN A 254 -10.03 -3.26 7.82
N ILE A 255 -9.29 -3.17 6.71
CA ILE A 255 -8.48 -2.00 6.36
C ILE A 255 -9.15 -1.30 5.19
N LYS A 256 -9.57 -0.07 5.41
CA LYS A 256 -10.18 0.76 4.37
C LYS A 256 -9.22 0.92 3.19
N ASN A 257 -9.67 0.55 1.99
CA ASN A 257 -8.88 0.62 0.75
C ASN A 257 -7.51 -0.07 0.87
N ASP A 258 -7.44 -1.24 1.51
CA ASP A 258 -6.22 -2.00 1.74
C ASP A 258 -5.33 -2.16 0.50
N LEU A 259 -5.95 -2.24 -0.67
CA LEU A 259 -5.29 -2.30 -1.97
C LEU A 259 -4.29 -1.16 -2.18
N LEU A 260 -4.59 0.04 -1.69
CA LEU A 260 -3.76 1.23 -1.90
C LEU A 260 -2.44 1.19 -1.13
N GLY A 261 -2.32 0.31 -0.13
CA GLY A 261 -1.07 0.00 0.56
C GLY A 261 -0.19 -1.01 -0.18
N LYS A 262 -0.54 -1.40 -1.42
CA LYS A 262 0.15 -2.46 -2.16
C LYS A 262 0.77 -1.96 -3.45
N TYR A 263 1.83 -2.66 -3.87
CA TYR A 263 2.53 -2.40 -5.12
C TYR A 263 2.92 -3.71 -5.81
N LEU A 264 3.16 -3.61 -7.11
CA LEU A 264 3.65 -4.68 -7.96
C LEU A 264 5.11 -4.40 -8.33
N VAL A 265 5.94 -5.44 -8.35
CA VAL A 265 7.27 -5.41 -8.95
C VAL A 265 7.25 -6.26 -10.21
N ALA A 266 7.55 -5.65 -11.34
CA ALA A 266 7.79 -6.32 -12.61
C ALA A 266 9.29 -6.56 -12.80
N THR A 267 9.68 -7.81 -13.10
CA THR A 267 11.10 -8.23 -13.25
C THR A 267 11.37 -8.77 -14.65
N GLY A 268 12.38 -8.23 -15.32
CA GLY A 268 12.92 -8.74 -16.58
C GLY A 268 13.96 -9.84 -16.37
N SER A 269 14.25 -10.61 -17.43
CA SER A 269 15.23 -11.69 -17.39
C SER A 269 16.65 -11.24 -17.05
N ASP A 270 16.99 -9.99 -17.35
CA ASP A 270 18.25 -9.33 -16.98
C ASP A 270 18.31 -8.84 -15.53
N GLY A 271 17.23 -9.03 -14.77
CA GLY A 271 17.09 -8.57 -13.39
C GLY A 271 16.61 -7.12 -13.27
N TYR A 272 16.34 -6.44 -14.39
CA TYR A 272 15.73 -5.11 -14.37
C TYR A 272 14.36 -5.13 -13.68
N LYS A 273 14.08 -4.09 -12.89
CA LYS A 273 12.83 -4.03 -12.12
C LYS A 273 12.14 -2.68 -12.25
N ALA A 274 10.81 -2.72 -12.26
CA ALA A 274 9.97 -1.52 -12.15
C ALA A 274 8.83 -1.76 -11.16
N VAL A 275 8.54 -0.75 -10.33
CA VAL A 275 7.44 -0.73 -9.39
C VAL A 275 6.23 -0.04 -10.02
N ILE A 276 5.06 -0.64 -9.81
CA ILE A 276 3.75 -0.08 -10.16
C ILE A 276 2.91 -0.09 -8.88
N ALA A 277 2.41 1.07 -8.45
CA ALA A 277 1.46 1.14 -7.34
C ALA A 277 0.12 0.53 -7.78
N LEU A 278 -0.52 -0.32 -6.94
CA LEU A 278 -1.81 -0.90 -7.33
C LEU A 278 -2.90 0.17 -7.45
N GLY A 279 -2.76 1.29 -6.74
CA GLY A 279 -3.64 2.46 -6.91
C GLY A 279 -3.56 3.08 -8.31
N GLU A 280 -2.39 3.07 -8.95
CA GLU A 280 -2.17 3.61 -10.29
C GLU A 280 -2.97 2.85 -11.36
N ILE A 281 -3.03 1.51 -11.25
CA ILE A 281 -3.65 0.63 -12.27
C ILE A 281 -5.07 0.20 -11.92
N SER A 282 -5.52 0.41 -10.70
CA SER A 282 -6.87 0.02 -10.28
C SER A 282 -7.94 0.83 -11.01
N PRO A 283 -8.96 0.19 -11.61
CA PRO A 283 -10.07 0.87 -12.29
C PRO A 283 -10.88 1.79 -11.38
N ARG A 284 -10.75 1.60 -10.08
CA ARG A 284 -11.41 2.47 -9.08
C ARG A 284 -10.63 3.76 -8.80
N PHE A 285 -9.32 3.78 -9.09
CA PHE A 285 -8.43 4.89 -8.78
C PHE A 285 -7.75 5.41 -10.04
N GLY A 286 -6.46 5.21 -10.23
CA GLY A 286 -5.71 5.76 -11.35
C GLY A 286 -6.11 5.22 -12.73
N ASN A 287 -6.63 3.99 -12.77
CA ASN A 287 -7.14 3.36 -14.00
C ASN A 287 -6.16 3.37 -15.18
N ASN A 288 -4.85 3.32 -14.91
CA ASN A 288 -3.88 3.18 -15.98
C ASN A 288 -4.04 1.81 -16.66
N ASN A 289 -4.20 1.82 -17.98
CA ASN A 289 -4.45 0.63 -18.80
C ASN A 289 -3.16 -0.12 -19.15
N SER A 290 -2.28 -0.35 -18.15
CA SER A 290 -1.06 -1.13 -18.32
C SER A 290 -1.35 -2.54 -18.82
N LEU A 291 -0.48 -3.06 -19.70
CA LEU A 291 -0.61 -4.39 -20.30
C LEU A 291 0.58 -5.30 -19.96
N VAL A 292 0.32 -6.58 -19.81
CA VAL A 292 1.30 -7.65 -20.08
C VAL A 292 1.15 -7.98 -21.57
N ALA A 293 1.88 -7.25 -22.39
CA ALA A 293 1.81 -7.37 -23.84
C ALA A 293 2.59 -8.59 -24.34
N TYR A 294 2.06 -9.25 -25.35
CA TYR A 294 2.68 -10.40 -26.04
C TYR A 294 2.82 -10.18 -27.55
N SER A 295 2.31 -9.08 -28.08
CA SER A 295 2.53 -8.71 -29.47
C SER A 295 2.60 -7.19 -29.65
N VAL A 296 3.24 -6.75 -30.72
CA VAL A 296 3.27 -5.37 -31.18
C VAL A 296 3.02 -5.31 -32.69
N ASN A 297 2.12 -4.43 -33.13
CA ASN A 297 1.71 -4.28 -34.53
C ASN A 297 1.30 -5.62 -35.17
N GLY A 298 0.64 -6.49 -34.38
CA GLY A 298 0.18 -7.82 -34.83
C GLY A 298 1.28 -8.89 -34.93
N GLN A 299 2.53 -8.58 -34.55
CA GLN A 299 3.66 -9.51 -34.58
C GLN A 299 4.13 -9.79 -33.14
N GLY A 300 4.84 -10.93 -32.95
CA GLY A 300 5.50 -11.20 -31.67
C GLY A 300 6.53 -10.13 -31.32
N LEU A 301 6.88 -10.04 -30.03
CA LEU A 301 7.73 -8.97 -29.49
C LEU A 301 9.23 -9.08 -29.89
N GLY A 302 9.64 -10.19 -30.52
CA GLY A 302 11.02 -10.40 -30.97
C GLY A 302 12.02 -10.40 -29.82
N ALA A 303 12.98 -9.48 -29.84
CA ALA A 303 14.02 -9.35 -28.81
C ALA A 303 13.50 -8.96 -27.42
N ASP A 304 12.27 -8.47 -27.31
CA ASP A 304 11.62 -8.15 -26.05
C ASP A 304 11.01 -9.37 -25.33
N GLY A 305 11.20 -10.59 -25.90
CA GLY A 305 10.75 -11.84 -25.32
C GLY A 305 9.32 -12.22 -25.68
N PHE A 306 8.72 -13.16 -24.93
CA PHE A 306 7.33 -13.59 -25.18
C PHE A 306 6.32 -12.60 -24.55
N ALA A 307 6.75 -11.84 -23.53
CA ALA A 307 5.93 -10.85 -22.84
C ALA A 307 6.76 -9.67 -22.33
N ARG A 308 6.15 -8.49 -22.32
CA ARG A 308 6.70 -7.28 -21.73
C ARG A 308 5.63 -6.48 -20.99
N LEU A 309 6.03 -5.74 -19.95
CA LEU A 309 5.16 -4.73 -19.35
C LEU A 309 5.10 -3.50 -20.27
N VAL A 310 3.91 -2.98 -20.50
CA VAL A 310 3.62 -1.73 -21.21
C VAL A 310 2.82 -0.82 -20.29
N VAL A 311 3.31 0.41 -20.07
CA VAL A 311 2.69 1.41 -19.19
C VAL A 311 2.31 2.63 -20.04
N PRO A 312 1.07 2.69 -20.56
CA PRO A 312 0.62 3.80 -21.40
C PRO A 312 0.73 5.15 -20.69
N GLY A 313 1.17 6.17 -21.40
CA GLY A 313 1.33 7.52 -20.88
C GLY A 313 2.76 7.87 -20.45
N ASP A 314 3.64 6.88 -20.28
CA ASP A 314 5.04 7.16 -19.97
C ASP A 314 5.76 7.83 -21.13
N THR A 315 6.51 8.90 -20.81
CA THR A 315 7.32 9.62 -21.79
C THR A 315 8.51 8.80 -22.28
N PHE A 316 9.18 8.07 -21.35
CA PHE A 316 10.27 7.15 -21.66
C PHE A 316 9.93 5.72 -21.28
N GLY A 317 10.47 4.75 -22.02
CA GLY A 317 10.19 3.33 -21.86
C GLY A 317 10.83 2.65 -20.63
N GLY A 318 11.18 3.39 -19.58
CA GLY A 318 11.82 2.79 -18.40
C GLY A 318 10.93 1.81 -17.65
N ARG A 319 9.61 2.04 -17.61
CA ARG A 319 8.68 1.09 -16.99
C ARG A 319 8.17 0.00 -17.94
N TYR A 320 8.62 0.02 -19.20
CA TYR A 320 8.32 -1.03 -20.19
C TYR A 320 9.33 -2.18 -20.02
N VAL A 321 9.09 -3.07 -19.06
CA VAL A 321 10.00 -4.17 -18.72
C VAL A 321 9.95 -5.24 -19.81
N SER A 322 11.00 -5.36 -20.61
CA SER A 322 11.15 -6.38 -21.65
C SER A 322 11.55 -7.73 -21.05
N ASN A 323 11.34 -8.83 -21.80
CA ASN A 323 11.68 -10.17 -21.35
C ASN A 323 11.13 -10.46 -19.94
N LEU A 324 9.87 -10.15 -19.73
CA LEU A 324 9.20 -10.24 -18.42
C LEU A 324 9.22 -11.67 -17.90
N ILE A 325 9.78 -11.90 -16.69
CA ILE A 325 9.84 -13.20 -16.02
C ILE A 325 9.08 -13.22 -14.69
N GLY A 326 8.76 -12.06 -14.12
CA GLY A 326 8.11 -11.98 -12.82
C GLY A 326 7.20 -10.79 -12.65
N LEU A 327 6.08 -11.05 -11.99
CA LEU A 327 5.13 -10.07 -11.46
C LEU A 327 4.86 -10.45 -10.01
N GLU A 328 5.28 -9.62 -9.06
CA GLU A 328 5.15 -9.94 -7.63
C GLU A 328 4.42 -8.81 -6.92
N VAL A 329 3.33 -9.13 -6.23
CA VAL A 329 2.54 -8.16 -5.45
C VAL A 329 3.02 -8.15 -4.01
N PHE A 330 3.29 -6.95 -3.48
CA PHE A 330 3.73 -6.72 -2.10
C PHE A 330 2.80 -5.78 -1.35
N ASP A 331 2.83 -5.89 -0.04
CA ASP A 331 2.20 -4.93 0.87
C ASP A 331 3.29 -4.01 1.45
N ALA A 332 3.17 -2.70 1.26
CA ALA A 332 4.15 -1.72 1.74
C ALA A 332 4.17 -1.57 3.28
N ARG A 333 3.18 -2.15 3.97
CA ARG A 333 3.19 -2.22 5.45
C ARG A 333 4.19 -3.26 5.97
N GLY A 334 4.83 -4.02 5.09
CA GLY A 334 5.57 -5.22 5.41
C GLY A 334 4.62 -6.41 5.66
N SER A 335 5.14 -7.64 5.55
CA SER A 335 4.44 -8.78 6.13
C SER A 335 4.36 -8.51 7.64
N VAL A 336 3.19 -8.17 8.15
CA VAL A 336 2.91 -8.39 9.57
C VAL A 336 3.09 -9.88 9.73
N SER A 337 4.19 -10.34 10.30
CA SER A 337 4.25 -11.70 10.84
C SER A 337 2.98 -11.82 11.65
N ALA A 338 2.12 -12.79 11.33
CA ALA A 338 0.96 -13.10 12.17
C ALA A 338 1.48 -13.10 13.61
N PRO A 339 0.77 -12.45 14.56
CA PRO A 339 1.16 -12.52 15.96
C PRO A 339 1.41 -13.99 16.23
N GLU A 340 2.61 -14.33 16.68
CA GLU A 340 2.89 -15.71 17.08
C GLU A 340 1.76 -16.10 18.02
N PRO A 341 1.06 -17.23 17.81
CA PRO A 341 0.01 -17.66 18.70
C PRO A 341 0.66 -17.65 20.08
N ALA A 342 -0.03 -17.06 21.07
CA ALA A 342 0.49 -16.72 22.40
C ALA A 342 1.00 -17.94 23.20
N THR A 343 1.82 -18.77 22.62
CA THR A 343 2.58 -19.86 23.22
C THR A 343 3.66 -19.32 24.16
N ALA A 344 4.08 -18.08 24.01
CA ALA A 344 5.03 -17.44 24.93
C ALA A 344 4.40 -17.06 26.28
N VAL A 345 3.07 -16.92 26.37
CA VAL A 345 2.40 -16.60 27.65
C VAL A 345 2.17 -17.84 28.51
N LEU A 346 2.14 -19.04 27.94
CA LEU A 346 1.99 -20.30 28.68
C LEU A 346 3.26 -20.76 29.40
N LEU A 347 4.44 -20.25 29.02
CA LEU A 347 5.71 -20.59 29.69
C LEU A 347 5.99 -19.74 30.94
N LEU A 348 5.27 -18.63 31.14
CA LEU A 348 5.36 -17.80 32.36
C LEU A 348 4.30 -18.10 33.41
N ALA A 349 3.32 -18.98 33.13
CA ALA A 349 2.36 -19.51 34.08
C ALA A 349 2.75 -20.91 34.61
N GLY A 350 4.03 -21.22 34.57
CA GLY A 350 4.62 -22.41 35.23
C GLY A 350 4.43 -22.32 36.72
N ILE A 351 3.43 -23.02 37.19
CA ILE A 351 3.00 -23.25 38.56
C ILE A 351 4.20 -23.71 39.41
N PRO A 352 4.50 -23.12 40.58
CA PRO A 352 5.40 -23.72 41.53
C PRO A 352 4.69 -24.95 42.14
N ALA A 353 5.10 -26.13 41.73
CA ALA A 353 4.71 -27.36 42.41
C ALA A 353 5.27 -27.31 43.83
N ILE A 354 4.41 -27.10 44.80
CA ILE A 354 4.72 -27.20 46.21
C ILE A 354 4.95 -28.69 46.52
N PHE A 355 6.22 -29.07 46.63
CA PHE A 355 6.59 -30.35 47.23
C PHE A 355 6.39 -30.29 48.74
N PHE A 356 5.28 -30.83 49.22
CA PHE A 356 5.10 -31.26 50.61
C PHE A 356 5.81 -32.59 50.79
N LEU A 357 7.04 -32.57 51.22
CA LEU A 357 7.70 -33.76 51.77
C LEU A 357 7.24 -33.98 53.19
N GLY A 358 6.29 -34.94 53.37
CA GLY A 358 5.91 -35.45 54.65
C GLY A 358 7.10 -36.15 55.33
N ARG A 359 7.59 -35.57 56.45
CA ARG A 359 8.51 -36.23 57.35
C ARG A 359 7.78 -37.45 58.00
N ARG A 360 8.22 -38.68 57.66
CA ARG A 360 7.99 -39.88 58.50
C ARG A 360 9.09 -39.93 59.56
N ARG A 361 8.68 -39.99 60.83
CA ARG A 361 9.51 -40.32 61.96
C ARG A 361 9.88 -41.81 61.88
N PRO A 362 11.08 -42.23 62.28
CA PRO A 362 11.36 -43.64 62.58
C PRO A 362 10.94 -43.93 63.98
N ASP A 363 10.08 -44.96 64.19
CA ASP A 363 9.84 -45.58 65.44
C ASP A 363 10.98 -46.52 65.73
N HIS A 364 11.48 -46.41 66.99
CA HIS A 364 12.33 -47.38 67.68
C HIS A 364 11.50 -48.63 67.94
N LEU A 365 12.08 -49.78 67.71
CA LEU A 365 11.77 -51.01 68.48
C LEU A 365 13.07 -51.82 68.62
N ASP A 366 13.31 -52.08 69.91
CA ASP A 366 14.33 -52.98 70.48
C ASP A 366 14.04 -54.46 70.11
N ALA A 367 15.07 -55.18 69.81
CA ALA A 367 15.41 -56.50 70.34
C ALA A 367 16.65 -57.10 69.60
#